data_0c3e88ad31fd9dad85da149ef4221945
#
_entry.id   0c3e88ad31fd9dad85da149ef4221945
#
_cell.length_a   1.000
_cell.length_b   1.000
_cell.length_c   1.000
_cell.angle_alpha   90.00
_cell.angle_beta   90.00
_cell.angle_gamma   90.00
#
_symmetry.space_group_name_H-M   'P 1'
#
loop_
_entity.id
_entity.type
_entity.pdbx_description
1 polymer ?
#
loop_
_entity_poly.entity_id
_entity_poly.type
_entity_poly.pdbx_seq_one_letter_code
_entity_poly.pdbx_strand_id
1 'polypeptide(L)'
;PITWLSLMLDSTIYGKGSDNDRTLKAGGFHLTNLLLHVINTLLLLHVLRRFTGRFWAAAFVAALFALHPLHVESVAWCTERKDVLFLLFGLLGMLAYLRYVESTQKVWYATCAVMLAFSLMSKPMLVTFPCVLLLLDFWPLGRYRFAPPPEGNRQLLKLAKAGELGRRNSRLILEKLPLFAVVLGSAVTTVFVQGKGGAVADIEKFSMGIRVMNATVAYVKYIWLTIYPTQLAFFY
;
A
#
# COMPACT_ATOMS: atom_id res chain seq x y z
N PRO A 1 13.65 -5.63 5.04
CA PRO A 1 13.99 -6.63 6.07
C PRO A 1 12.94 -7.72 6.20
N ILE A 2 11.63 -7.39 6.25
CA ILE A 2 10.53 -8.36 6.44
C ILE A 2 10.48 -9.40 5.31
N THR A 3 10.72 -8.99 4.07
CA THR A 3 10.79 -9.89 2.93
C THR A 3 11.86 -10.96 3.12
N TRP A 4 13.05 -10.56 3.57
CA TRP A 4 14.14 -11.49 3.88
C TRP A 4 13.79 -12.46 5.00
N LEU A 5 13.18 -11.97 6.09
CA LEU A 5 12.70 -12.83 7.18
C LEU A 5 11.68 -13.86 6.68
N SER A 6 10.75 -13.45 5.81
CA SER A 6 9.78 -14.36 5.20
C SER A 6 10.44 -15.41 4.31
N LEU A 7 11.44 -15.04 3.50
CA LEU A 7 12.20 -15.99 2.68
C LEU A 7 13.06 -16.94 3.51
N MET A 8 13.65 -16.45 4.60
CA MET A 8 14.40 -17.29 5.55
C MET A 8 13.46 -18.30 6.22
N LEU A 9 12.25 -17.89 6.60
CA LEU A 9 11.23 -18.78 7.15
C LEU A 9 10.88 -19.90 6.15
N ASP A 10 10.64 -19.57 4.89
CA ASP A 10 10.40 -20.57 3.85
C ASP A 10 11.60 -21.50 3.67
N SER A 11 12.81 -20.96 3.70
CA SER A 11 14.03 -21.77 3.65
C SER A 11 14.13 -22.76 4.80
N THR A 12 13.65 -22.43 6.00
CA THR A 12 13.59 -23.38 7.13
C THR A 12 12.50 -24.43 6.96
N ILE A 13 11.37 -24.07 6.37
CA ILE A 13 10.20 -24.97 6.19
C ILE A 13 10.42 -25.92 5.01
N TYR A 14 10.91 -25.40 3.87
CA TYR A 14 10.99 -26.15 2.62
C TYR A 14 12.41 -26.62 2.27
N GLY A 15 13.43 -26.20 3.01
CA GLY A 15 14.82 -26.66 2.84
C GLY A 15 14.99 -28.08 3.38
N LYS A 16 15.74 -28.91 2.65
CA LYS A 16 16.15 -30.24 3.08
C LYS A 16 17.69 -30.33 3.09
N GLY A 17 18.24 -31.06 4.06
CA GLY A 17 19.67 -31.28 4.18
C GLY A 17 20.33 -30.49 5.32
N SER A 18 21.63 -30.76 5.55
CA SER A 18 22.47 -30.02 6.50
C SER A 18 22.84 -28.64 5.93
N ASP A 19 23.32 -27.72 6.78
CA ASP A 19 23.64 -26.34 6.38
C ASP A 19 24.62 -26.22 5.20
N ASN A 20 25.47 -27.25 4.99
CA ASN A 20 26.44 -27.29 3.89
C ASN A 20 25.89 -27.90 2.57
N ASP A 21 24.73 -28.58 2.60
CA ASP A 21 24.14 -29.25 1.44
C ASP A 21 22.62 -29.10 1.40
N ARG A 22 22.15 -27.87 1.63
CA ARG A 22 20.73 -27.55 1.73
C ARG A 22 20.11 -27.38 0.36
N THR A 23 19.27 -28.32 -0.05
CA THR A 23 18.46 -28.18 -1.26
C THR A 23 17.15 -27.46 -0.97
N LEU A 24 16.85 -26.39 -1.72
CA LEU A 24 15.61 -25.61 -1.55
C LEU A 24 14.55 -26.10 -2.55
N LYS A 25 13.37 -26.41 -2.06
CA LYS A 25 12.22 -26.75 -2.91
C LYS A 25 11.56 -25.48 -3.44
N ALA A 26 11.84 -25.08 -4.66
CA ALA A 26 11.29 -23.90 -5.31
C ALA A 26 9.75 -23.82 -5.24
N GLY A 27 9.05 -24.97 -5.39
CA GLY A 27 7.61 -25.05 -5.30
C GLY A 27 7.02 -24.54 -3.96
N GLY A 28 7.74 -24.70 -2.83
CA GLY A 28 7.31 -24.17 -1.54
C GLY A 28 7.28 -22.63 -1.51
N PHE A 29 8.31 -21.99 -2.07
CA PHE A 29 8.38 -20.52 -2.16
C PHE A 29 7.26 -19.96 -3.06
N HIS A 30 6.98 -20.60 -4.19
CA HIS A 30 5.85 -20.23 -5.07
C HIS A 30 4.51 -20.42 -4.37
N LEU A 31 4.34 -21.52 -3.61
CA LEU A 31 3.11 -21.77 -2.86
C LEU A 31 2.87 -20.66 -1.84
N THR A 32 3.89 -20.24 -1.10
CA THR A 32 3.76 -19.13 -0.13
C THR A 32 3.35 -17.83 -0.83
N ASN A 33 3.96 -17.47 -1.98
CA ASN A 33 3.57 -16.29 -2.74
C ASN A 33 2.11 -16.37 -3.21
N LEU A 34 1.69 -17.53 -3.72
CA LEU A 34 0.32 -17.76 -4.16
C LEU A 34 -0.67 -17.63 -3.00
N LEU A 35 -0.37 -18.23 -1.85
CA LEU A 35 -1.22 -18.11 -0.67
C LEU A 35 -1.34 -16.65 -0.19
N LEU A 36 -0.24 -15.90 -0.16
CA LEU A 36 -0.24 -14.49 0.16
C LEU A 36 -1.07 -13.68 -0.84
N HIS A 37 -1.01 -13.99 -2.14
CA HIS A 37 -1.83 -13.34 -3.16
C HIS A 37 -3.33 -13.64 -2.97
N VAL A 38 -3.70 -14.88 -2.67
CA VAL A 38 -5.09 -15.25 -2.33
C VAL A 38 -5.57 -14.50 -1.09
N ILE A 39 -4.76 -14.45 -0.02
CA ILE A 39 -5.09 -13.70 1.19
C ILE A 39 -5.27 -12.21 0.86
N ASN A 40 -4.39 -11.61 0.06
CA ASN A 40 -4.50 -10.22 -0.37
C ASN A 40 -5.78 -9.97 -1.17
N THR A 41 -6.17 -10.88 -2.05
CA THR A 41 -7.41 -10.80 -2.82
C THR A 41 -8.64 -10.79 -1.89
N LEU A 42 -8.67 -11.70 -0.92
CA LEU A 42 -9.77 -11.77 0.07
C LEU A 42 -9.80 -10.54 0.99
N LEU A 43 -8.62 -10.07 1.41
CA LEU A 43 -8.50 -8.83 2.19
C LEU A 43 -8.95 -7.62 1.38
N LEU A 44 -8.57 -7.52 0.09
CA LEU A 44 -9.00 -6.44 -0.79
C LEU A 44 -10.52 -6.42 -0.94
N LEU A 45 -11.14 -7.58 -1.18
CA LEU A 45 -12.60 -7.73 -1.19
C LEU A 45 -13.22 -7.22 0.12
N HIS A 46 -12.66 -7.65 1.26
CA HIS A 46 -13.15 -7.26 2.57
C HIS A 46 -12.99 -5.75 2.83
N VAL A 47 -11.83 -5.18 2.52
CA VAL A 47 -11.54 -3.75 2.64
C VAL A 47 -12.53 -2.94 1.81
N LEU A 48 -12.64 -3.23 0.52
CA LEU A 48 -13.52 -2.49 -0.39
C LEU A 48 -14.98 -2.59 0.04
N ARG A 49 -15.45 -3.79 0.42
CA ARG A 49 -16.81 -3.99 0.95
C ARG A 49 -17.04 -3.17 2.21
N ARG A 50 -16.08 -3.15 3.14
CA ARG A 50 -16.20 -2.42 4.41
C ARG A 50 -16.23 -0.90 4.19
N PHE A 51 -15.45 -0.38 3.24
CA PHE A 51 -15.42 1.05 2.94
C PHE A 51 -16.64 1.51 2.14
N THR A 52 -17.07 0.73 1.14
CA THR A 52 -18.11 1.17 0.18
C THR A 52 -19.50 0.63 0.46
N GLY A 53 -19.63 -0.44 1.25
CA GLY A 53 -20.89 -1.17 1.45
C GLY A 53 -21.37 -1.97 0.22
N ARG A 54 -20.65 -1.95 -0.91
CA ARG A 54 -21.06 -2.54 -2.19
C ARG A 54 -20.34 -3.85 -2.45
N PHE A 55 -20.99 -4.99 -2.17
CA PHE A 55 -20.38 -6.31 -2.34
C PHE A 55 -19.97 -6.61 -3.78
N TRP A 56 -20.88 -6.47 -4.74
CA TRP A 56 -20.62 -6.86 -6.13
C TRP A 56 -19.52 -6.01 -6.80
N ALA A 57 -19.49 -4.70 -6.54
CA ALA A 57 -18.42 -3.85 -7.02
C ALA A 57 -17.07 -4.23 -6.40
N ALA A 58 -17.03 -4.51 -5.10
CA ALA A 58 -15.84 -4.97 -4.42
C ALA A 58 -15.38 -6.34 -4.94
N ALA A 59 -16.31 -7.27 -5.19
CA ALA A 59 -16.03 -8.59 -5.74
C ALA A 59 -15.45 -8.50 -7.16
N PHE A 60 -16.01 -7.65 -8.00
CA PHE A 60 -15.48 -7.41 -9.35
C PHE A 60 -14.05 -6.89 -9.33
N VAL A 61 -13.74 -5.89 -8.50
CA VAL A 61 -12.38 -5.35 -8.36
C VAL A 61 -11.42 -6.41 -7.81
N ALA A 62 -11.85 -7.18 -6.80
CA ALA A 62 -11.03 -8.24 -6.23
C ALA A 62 -10.76 -9.37 -7.25
N ALA A 63 -11.75 -9.73 -8.09
CA ALA A 63 -11.57 -10.72 -9.15
C ALA A 63 -10.60 -10.22 -10.24
N LEU A 64 -10.72 -8.96 -10.64
CA LEU A 64 -9.74 -8.34 -11.56
C LEU A 64 -8.33 -8.38 -10.96
N PHE A 65 -8.18 -7.98 -9.70
CA PHE A 65 -6.89 -8.06 -9.01
C PHE A 65 -6.33 -9.49 -8.98
N ALA A 66 -7.17 -10.48 -8.68
CA ALA A 66 -6.74 -11.88 -8.57
C ALA A 66 -6.21 -12.44 -9.89
N LEU A 67 -6.85 -12.08 -11.01
CA LEU A 67 -6.64 -12.71 -12.33
C LEU A 67 -5.84 -11.83 -13.29
N HIS A 68 -5.52 -10.58 -12.92
CA HIS A 68 -4.89 -9.65 -13.85
C HIS A 68 -3.45 -10.09 -14.16
N PRO A 69 -3.06 -10.19 -15.44
CA PRO A 69 -1.73 -10.67 -15.86
C PRO A 69 -0.54 -9.88 -15.30
N LEU A 70 -0.72 -8.58 -14.97
CA LEU A 70 0.33 -7.76 -14.34
C LEU A 70 0.74 -8.25 -12.94
N HIS A 71 -0.06 -9.09 -12.29
CA HIS A 71 0.28 -9.66 -10.98
C HIS A 71 1.05 -10.99 -11.06
N VAL A 72 1.19 -11.56 -12.27
CA VAL A 72 1.90 -12.83 -12.47
C VAL A 72 3.36 -12.72 -12.01
N GLU A 73 4.04 -11.64 -12.33
CA GLU A 73 5.42 -11.39 -11.89
C GLU A 73 5.54 -11.42 -10.37
N SER A 74 4.69 -10.67 -9.66
CA SER A 74 4.71 -10.58 -8.20
C SER A 74 4.40 -11.92 -7.50
N VAL A 75 3.71 -12.84 -8.16
CA VAL A 75 3.35 -14.16 -7.61
C VAL A 75 4.36 -15.23 -8.01
N ALA A 76 4.73 -15.27 -9.30
CA ALA A 76 5.59 -16.32 -9.85
C ALA A 76 7.07 -16.11 -9.52
N TRP A 77 7.53 -14.88 -9.32
CA TRP A 77 8.93 -14.62 -8.99
C TRP A 77 9.13 -14.57 -7.46
N CYS A 78 9.92 -15.53 -6.93
CA CYS A 78 10.11 -15.69 -5.49
C CYS A 78 10.63 -14.43 -4.78
N THR A 79 11.52 -13.65 -5.42
CA THR A 79 12.10 -12.44 -4.83
C THR A 79 11.14 -11.25 -4.83
N GLU A 80 10.09 -11.28 -5.68
CA GLU A 80 9.02 -10.29 -5.67
C GLU A 80 7.99 -10.54 -4.54
N ARG A 81 8.28 -11.44 -3.61
CA ARG A 81 7.54 -11.58 -2.34
C ARG A 81 7.33 -10.25 -1.62
N LYS A 82 8.25 -9.31 -1.81
CA LYS A 82 8.12 -7.94 -1.32
C LYS A 82 6.80 -7.29 -1.75
N ASP A 83 6.26 -7.64 -2.94
CA ASP A 83 5.05 -7.05 -3.48
C ASP A 83 3.79 -7.60 -2.82
N VAL A 84 3.73 -8.89 -2.56
CA VAL A 84 2.59 -9.49 -1.86
C VAL A 84 2.60 -9.14 -0.37
N LEU A 85 3.78 -8.98 0.25
CA LEU A 85 3.89 -8.59 1.66
C LEU A 85 3.57 -7.12 1.90
N PHE A 86 4.07 -6.18 1.08
CA PHE A 86 3.75 -4.77 1.31
C PHE A 86 2.25 -4.51 1.17
N LEU A 87 1.60 -5.18 0.21
CA LEU A 87 0.16 -5.07 0.01
C LEU A 87 -0.61 -5.69 1.19
N LEU A 88 -0.20 -6.87 1.68
CA LEU A 88 -0.79 -7.50 2.86
C LEU A 88 -0.85 -6.53 4.04
N PHE A 89 0.30 -5.97 4.40
CA PHE A 89 0.38 -5.03 5.52
C PHE A 89 -0.34 -3.71 5.21
N GLY A 90 -0.34 -3.25 3.96
CA GLY A 90 -1.10 -2.07 3.54
C GLY A 90 -2.61 -2.26 3.74
N LEU A 91 -3.17 -3.40 3.31
CA LEU A 91 -4.59 -3.72 3.47
C LEU A 91 -4.97 -3.91 4.96
N LEU A 92 -4.12 -4.56 5.75
CA LEU A 92 -4.31 -4.66 7.20
C LEU A 92 -4.26 -3.28 7.87
N GLY A 93 -3.37 -2.41 7.42
CA GLY A 93 -3.30 -1.01 7.86
C GLY A 93 -4.59 -0.23 7.56
N MET A 94 -5.17 -0.42 6.37
CA MET A 94 -6.46 0.19 6.00
C MET A 94 -7.60 -0.32 6.90
N LEU A 95 -7.65 -1.62 7.20
CA LEU A 95 -8.66 -2.19 8.11
C LEU A 95 -8.49 -1.66 9.54
N ALA A 96 -7.25 -1.56 10.02
CA ALA A 96 -6.96 -0.99 11.33
C ALA A 96 -7.38 0.49 11.37
N TYR A 97 -7.12 1.25 10.31
CA TYR A 97 -7.58 2.63 10.20
C TYR A 97 -9.10 2.75 10.22
N LEU A 98 -9.83 1.90 9.47
CA LEU A 98 -11.29 1.87 9.50
C LEU A 98 -11.81 1.58 10.92
N ARG A 99 -11.23 0.61 11.61
CA ARG A 99 -11.55 0.29 13.02
C ARG A 99 -11.29 1.48 13.95
N TYR A 100 -10.21 2.21 13.72
CA TYR A 100 -9.94 3.45 14.45
C TYR A 100 -11.04 4.49 14.25
N VAL A 101 -11.47 4.70 13.01
CA VAL A 101 -12.54 5.66 12.68
C VAL A 101 -13.87 5.25 13.31
N GLU A 102 -14.19 3.95 13.38
CA GLU A 102 -15.42 3.41 13.97
C GLU A 102 -15.41 3.47 15.50
N SER A 103 -14.29 3.12 16.13
CA SER A 103 -14.20 2.94 17.59
C SER A 103 -13.56 4.09 18.34
N THR A 104 -12.88 4.98 17.62
CA THR A 104 -12.05 6.09 18.17
C THR A 104 -10.90 5.64 19.10
N GLN A 105 -10.65 4.33 19.21
CA GLN A 105 -9.63 3.77 20.08
C GLN A 105 -8.23 3.94 19.46
N LYS A 106 -7.32 4.58 20.19
CA LYS A 106 -5.94 4.87 19.73
C LYS A 106 -5.12 3.62 19.41
N VAL A 107 -5.48 2.46 19.99
CA VAL A 107 -4.80 1.18 19.69
C VAL A 107 -4.91 0.82 18.22
N TRP A 108 -6.05 1.04 17.59
CA TRP A 108 -6.23 0.77 16.16
C TRP A 108 -5.44 1.73 15.27
N TYR A 109 -5.26 2.98 15.71
CA TYR A 109 -4.38 3.92 15.03
C TYR A 109 -2.91 3.48 15.13
N ALA A 110 -2.47 3.05 16.32
CA ALA A 110 -1.13 2.50 16.51
C ALA A 110 -0.92 1.23 15.65
N THR A 111 -1.91 0.34 15.60
CA THR A 111 -1.88 -0.84 14.73
C THR A 111 -1.74 -0.44 13.25
N CYS A 112 -2.47 0.59 12.79
CA CYS A 112 -2.33 1.12 11.44
C CYS A 112 -0.90 1.61 11.17
N ALA A 113 -0.30 2.35 12.11
CA ALA A 113 1.09 2.84 11.98
C ALA A 113 2.11 1.68 11.94
N VAL A 114 1.92 0.64 12.76
CA VAL A 114 2.78 -0.56 12.75
C VAL A 114 2.65 -1.32 11.43
N MET A 115 1.43 -1.49 10.92
CA MET A 115 1.20 -2.15 9.63
C MET A 115 1.83 -1.34 8.48
N LEU A 116 1.73 -0.01 8.51
CA LEU A 116 2.42 0.86 7.56
C LEU A 116 3.93 0.67 7.64
N ALA A 117 4.52 0.64 8.83
CA ALA A 117 5.95 0.40 9.00
C ALA A 117 6.37 -0.96 8.41
N PHE A 118 5.61 -2.04 8.67
CA PHE A 118 5.87 -3.36 8.10
C PHE A 118 5.73 -3.38 6.57
N SER A 119 4.75 -2.67 6.02
CA SER A 119 4.61 -2.50 4.58
C SER A 119 5.85 -1.83 3.97
N LEU A 120 6.29 -0.71 4.53
CA LEU A 120 7.47 0.03 4.07
C LEU A 120 8.78 -0.77 4.26
N MET A 121 8.89 -1.59 5.30
CA MET A 121 10.01 -2.51 5.53
C MET A 121 10.00 -3.70 4.55
N SER A 122 8.88 -4.03 3.96
CA SER A 122 8.77 -5.04 2.90
C SER A 122 9.18 -4.46 1.54
N LYS A 123 8.55 -3.37 1.13
CA LYS A 123 8.86 -2.59 -0.08
C LYS A 123 8.50 -1.12 0.17
N PRO A 124 9.40 -0.15 -0.05
CA PRO A 124 9.14 1.27 0.24
C PRO A 124 8.24 1.93 -0.82
N MET A 125 7.16 1.26 -1.23
CA MET A 125 6.22 1.75 -2.25
C MET A 125 5.02 2.50 -1.64
N LEU A 126 4.63 2.17 -0.39
CA LEU A 126 3.44 2.71 0.24
C LEU A 126 3.68 4.08 0.92
N VAL A 127 4.58 4.89 0.37
CA VAL A 127 4.87 6.24 0.86
C VAL A 127 3.66 7.18 0.72
N THR A 128 2.75 6.89 -0.19
CA THR A 128 1.51 7.65 -0.41
C THR A 128 0.37 7.25 0.53
N PHE A 129 0.57 6.26 1.41
CA PHE A 129 -0.49 5.73 2.27
C PHE A 129 -1.22 6.78 3.12
N PRO A 130 -0.54 7.76 3.77
CA PRO A 130 -1.25 8.80 4.50
C PRO A 130 -2.14 9.65 3.59
N CYS A 131 -1.73 9.88 2.33
CA CYS A 131 -2.55 10.59 1.34
C CYS A 131 -3.78 9.75 0.93
N VAL A 132 -3.60 8.43 0.76
CA VAL A 132 -4.72 7.51 0.49
C VAL A 132 -5.72 7.54 1.64
N LEU A 133 -5.26 7.55 2.89
CA LEU A 133 -6.16 7.67 4.04
C LEU A 133 -6.91 9.01 4.07
N LEU A 134 -6.27 10.12 3.65
CA LEU A 134 -6.96 11.40 3.51
C LEU A 134 -8.04 11.35 2.41
N LEU A 135 -7.78 10.68 1.28
CA LEU A 135 -8.77 10.43 0.24
C LEU A 135 -9.93 9.56 0.74
N LEU A 136 -9.63 8.52 1.52
CA LEU A 136 -10.66 7.68 2.15
C LEU A 136 -11.49 8.46 3.18
N ASP A 137 -10.87 9.38 3.92
CA ASP A 137 -11.58 10.30 4.82
C ASP A 137 -12.55 11.22 4.07
N PHE A 138 -12.18 11.62 2.84
CA PHE A 138 -13.06 12.38 1.96
C PHE A 138 -14.18 11.50 1.42
N TRP A 139 -13.83 10.41 0.77
CA TRP A 139 -14.75 9.41 0.23
C TRP A 139 -14.14 8.02 0.39
N PRO A 140 -14.85 7.05 0.93
CA PRO A 140 -16.28 7.03 1.28
C PRO A 140 -16.61 7.37 2.74
N LEU A 141 -15.62 7.66 3.61
CA LEU A 141 -15.85 7.85 5.05
C LEU A 141 -16.59 9.17 5.37
N GLY A 142 -16.59 10.16 4.47
CA GLY A 142 -17.32 11.41 4.63
C GLY A 142 -16.92 12.22 5.88
N ARG A 143 -15.66 12.10 6.32
CA ARG A 143 -15.14 12.80 7.51
C ARG A 143 -14.88 14.29 7.24
N TYR A 144 -14.63 14.67 5.98
CA TYR A 144 -14.51 16.06 5.56
C TYR A 144 -15.87 16.72 5.40
N ARG A 145 -15.93 18.00 5.71
CA ARG A 145 -17.09 18.84 5.46
C ARG A 145 -16.67 20.08 4.68
N PHE A 146 -17.05 20.14 3.41
CA PHE A 146 -16.73 21.26 2.52
C PHE A 146 -17.88 22.23 2.31
N ALA A 147 -19.12 21.80 2.57
CA ALA A 147 -20.32 22.64 2.39
C ALA A 147 -20.81 23.17 3.73
N PRO A 148 -21.31 24.42 3.78
CA PRO A 148 -22.13 24.87 4.89
C PRO A 148 -23.35 23.93 5.00
N PRO A 149 -23.85 23.68 6.22
CA PRO A 149 -25.01 22.83 6.41
C PRO A 149 -26.21 23.44 5.67
N PRO A 150 -27.14 22.60 5.17
CA PRO A 150 -28.33 23.08 4.49
C PRO A 150 -29.10 24.07 5.38
N GLU A 151 -29.65 25.09 4.74
CA GLU A 151 -30.47 26.10 5.42
C GLU A 151 -31.62 25.42 6.17
N GLY A 152 -31.69 25.66 7.50
CA GLY A 152 -32.68 25.05 8.40
C GLY A 152 -32.11 24.41 9.64
N ASN A 153 -30.83 24.00 9.66
CA ASN A 153 -30.21 23.45 10.85
C ASN A 153 -29.37 24.53 11.58
N ARG A 154 -30.05 25.31 12.44
CA ARG A 154 -29.43 26.42 13.20
C ARG A 154 -28.20 26.03 14.03
N GLN A 155 -28.12 24.78 14.49
CA GLN A 155 -27.02 24.29 15.31
C GLN A 155 -25.77 24.06 14.46
N LEU A 156 -25.92 23.45 13.28
CA LEU A 156 -24.83 23.27 12.34
C LEU A 156 -24.37 24.60 11.70
N LEU A 157 -25.29 25.56 11.50
CA LEU A 157 -24.96 26.91 11.03
C LEU A 157 -24.10 27.67 12.06
N LYS A 158 -24.39 27.54 13.39
CA LYS A 158 -23.56 28.11 14.44
C LYS A 158 -22.15 27.52 14.47
N LEU A 159 -22.02 26.21 14.28
CA LEU A 159 -20.73 25.51 14.20
C LEU A 159 -19.91 25.92 12.96
N ALA A 160 -20.58 26.11 11.83
CA ALA A 160 -19.95 26.62 10.60
C ALA A 160 -19.43 28.05 10.76
N LYS A 161 -20.23 28.95 11.39
CA LYS A 161 -19.83 30.34 11.68
C LYS A 161 -18.69 30.44 12.70
N ALA A 162 -18.58 29.49 13.61
CA ALA A 162 -17.53 29.48 14.64
C ALA A 162 -16.14 29.02 14.13
N GLY A 163 -15.97 28.79 12.83
CA GLY A 163 -14.70 28.31 12.28
C GLY A 163 -14.37 26.83 12.62
N GLU A 164 -15.32 26.12 13.23
CA GLU A 164 -15.11 24.73 13.65
C GLU A 164 -14.99 23.74 12.48
N LEU A 165 -15.57 24.07 11.31
CA LEU A 165 -15.41 23.28 10.10
C LEU A 165 -13.95 23.26 9.63
N GLY A 166 -13.30 24.41 9.58
CA GLY A 166 -11.88 24.51 9.23
C GLY A 166 -10.99 23.78 10.24
N ARG A 167 -11.28 23.93 11.54
CA ARG A 167 -10.57 23.21 12.60
C ARG A 167 -10.74 21.70 12.52
N ARG A 168 -11.89 21.20 12.11
CA ARG A 168 -12.16 19.77 11.93
C ARG A 168 -11.33 19.20 10.77
N ASN A 169 -11.30 19.86 9.62
CA ASN A 169 -10.53 19.43 8.47
C ASN A 169 -9.03 19.49 8.75
N SER A 170 -8.54 20.53 9.43
CA SER A 170 -7.15 20.62 9.86
C SER A 170 -6.75 19.50 10.81
N ARG A 171 -7.64 19.10 11.73
CA ARG A 171 -7.39 17.95 12.62
C ARG A 171 -7.23 16.64 11.88
N LEU A 172 -7.95 16.40 10.78
CA LEU A 172 -7.77 15.20 9.95
C LEU A 172 -6.38 15.15 9.30
N ILE A 173 -5.87 16.31 8.88
CA ILE A 173 -4.51 16.41 8.34
C ILE A 173 -3.48 16.18 9.46
N LEU A 174 -3.64 16.86 10.61
CA LEU A 174 -2.76 16.70 11.76
C LEU A 174 -2.75 15.26 12.30
N GLU A 175 -3.89 14.58 12.24
CA GLU A 175 -4.01 13.15 12.59
C GLU A 175 -3.07 12.26 11.74
N LYS A 176 -2.74 12.64 10.51
CA LYS A 176 -1.86 11.87 9.63
C LYS A 176 -0.38 12.21 9.80
N LEU A 177 -0.02 13.27 10.53
CA LEU A 177 1.38 13.65 10.72
C LEU A 177 2.26 12.53 11.27
N PRO A 178 1.84 11.73 12.28
CA PRO A 178 2.64 10.59 12.72
C PRO A 178 2.90 9.56 11.62
N LEU A 179 1.92 9.31 10.74
CA LEU A 179 2.08 8.39 9.61
C LEU A 179 3.03 8.99 8.55
N PHE A 180 2.96 10.30 8.29
CA PHE A 180 3.93 10.98 7.44
C PHE A 180 5.34 10.93 8.02
N ALA A 181 5.51 11.01 9.34
CA ALA A 181 6.81 10.85 9.98
C ALA A 181 7.39 9.45 9.76
N VAL A 182 6.58 8.38 9.86
CA VAL A 182 6.99 7.01 9.54
C VAL A 182 7.42 6.89 8.07
N VAL A 183 6.65 7.46 7.14
CA VAL A 183 6.97 7.49 5.71
C VAL A 183 8.27 8.23 5.45
N LEU A 184 8.45 9.41 6.03
CA LEU A 184 9.66 10.22 5.87
C LEU A 184 10.89 9.47 6.39
N GLY A 185 10.82 8.86 7.57
CA GLY A 185 11.88 8.03 8.12
C GLY A 185 12.27 6.88 7.18
N SER A 186 11.27 6.20 6.60
CA SER A 186 11.51 5.14 5.61
C SER A 186 12.14 5.70 4.33
N ALA A 187 11.66 6.83 3.82
CA ALA A 187 12.19 7.46 2.61
C ALA A 187 13.66 7.87 2.78
N VAL A 188 13.99 8.55 3.89
CA VAL A 188 15.37 8.95 4.22
C VAL A 188 16.28 7.73 4.30
N THR A 189 15.85 6.68 5.03
CA THR A 189 16.63 5.44 5.16
C THR A 189 16.84 4.79 3.79
N THR A 190 15.82 4.74 2.94
CA THR A 190 15.89 4.16 1.60
C THR A 190 16.89 4.92 0.72
N VAL A 191 16.80 6.25 0.66
CA VAL A 191 17.73 7.09 -0.13
C VAL A 191 19.17 6.90 0.35
N PHE A 192 19.38 6.90 1.66
CA PHE A 192 20.71 6.72 2.24
C PHE A 192 21.32 5.34 1.92
N VAL A 193 20.54 4.28 2.06
CA VAL A 193 20.99 2.90 1.77
C VAL A 193 21.24 2.69 0.28
N GLN A 194 20.32 3.16 -0.57
CA GLN A 194 20.46 3.03 -2.02
C GLN A 194 21.60 3.89 -2.58
N GLY A 195 21.83 5.07 -2.00
CA GLY A 195 22.97 5.92 -2.37
C GLY A 195 24.30 5.23 -2.08
N LYS A 196 24.45 4.61 -0.90
CA LYS A 196 25.65 3.83 -0.56
C LYS A 196 25.80 2.55 -1.38
N GLY A 197 24.71 1.93 -1.81
CA GLY A 197 24.69 0.71 -2.62
C GLY A 197 24.91 0.93 -4.13
N GLY A 198 25.16 2.18 -4.57
CA GLY A 198 25.38 2.51 -5.99
C GLY A 198 24.12 2.34 -6.87
N ALA A 199 22.94 2.14 -6.27
CA ALA A 199 21.69 1.97 -7.00
C ALA A 199 21.12 3.30 -7.54
N VAL A 200 21.61 4.43 -7.01
CA VAL A 200 21.25 5.77 -7.51
C VAL A 200 22.26 6.14 -8.58
N ALA A 201 21.87 6.11 -9.85
CA ALA A 201 22.72 6.57 -10.94
C ALA A 201 22.98 8.08 -10.81
N ASP A 202 24.23 8.48 -11.02
CA ASP A 202 24.63 9.88 -10.97
C ASP A 202 23.80 10.74 -11.93
N ILE A 203 23.50 11.98 -11.50
CA ILE A 203 22.75 12.96 -12.31
C ILE A 203 23.52 13.28 -13.61
N GLU A 204 24.85 13.14 -13.60
CA GLU A 204 25.70 13.30 -14.77
C GLU A 204 25.46 12.26 -15.88
N LYS A 205 25.07 11.02 -15.51
CA LYS A 205 24.77 9.97 -16.51
C LYS A 205 23.39 10.14 -17.16
N PHE A 206 22.40 10.65 -16.43
CA PHE A 206 21.04 10.85 -16.93
C PHE A 206 20.50 12.19 -16.46
N SER A 207 20.39 13.14 -17.38
CA SER A 207 19.83 14.45 -17.08
C SER A 207 18.40 14.36 -16.52
N MET A 208 17.98 15.34 -15.73
CA MET A 208 16.65 15.39 -15.16
C MET A 208 15.54 15.29 -16.22
N GLY A 209 15.77 15.90 -17.41
CA GLY A 209 14.84 15.80 -18.55
C GLY A 209 14.60 14.37 -19.01
N ILE A 210 15.67 13.56 -19.16
CA ILE A 210 15.55 12.14 -19.55
C ILE A 210 14.79 11.35 -18.46
N ARG A 211 15.05 11.61 -17.18
CA ARG A 211 14.36 10.95 -16.07
C ARG A 211 12.85 11.24 -16.07
N VAL A 212 12.48 12.51 -16.28
CA VAL A 212 11.06 12.92 -16.37
C VAL A 212 10.39 12.30 -17.59
N MET A 213 11.04 12.31 -18.75
CA MET A 213 10.52 11.65 -19.97
C MET A 213 10.29 10.15 -19.73
N ASN A 214 11.27 9.43 -19.20
CA ASN A 214 11.13 8.01 -18.90
C ASN A 214 10.01 7.74 -17.90
N ALA A 215 9.89 8.54 -16.85
CA ALA A 215 8.79 8.41 -15.89
C ALA A 215 7.44 8.60 -16.58
N THR A 216 7.28 9.63 -17.42
CA THR A 216 6.02 9.88 -18.15
C THR A 216 5.67 8.72 -19.08
N VAL A 217 6.64 8.23 -19.85
CA VAL A 217 6.44 7.08 -20.76
C VAL A 217 6.06 5.83 -19.95
N ALA A 218 6.73 5.57 -18.82
CA ALA A 218 6.43 4.45 -17.96
C ALA A 218 5.00 4.52 -17.41
N TYR A 219 4.54 5.69 -16.93
CA TYR A 219 3.17 5.89 -16.47
C TYR A 219 2.14 5.57 -17.55
N VAL A 220 2.31 6.12 -18.76
CA VAL A 220 1.42 5.86 -19.89
C VAL A 220 1.42 4.38 -20.26
N LYS A 221 2.61 3.75 -20.32
CA LYS A 221 2.75 2.33 -20.62
C LYS A 221 2.05 1.45 -19.57
N TYR A 222 2.20 1.74 -18.27
CA TYR A 222 1.53 0.96 -17.22
C TYR A 222 0.01 1.14 -17.24
N ILE A 223 -0.51 2.34 -17.50
CA ILE A 223 -1.95 2.54 -17.69
C ILE A 223 -2.45 1.73 -18.89
N TRP A 224 -1.73 1.75 -20.01
CA TRP A 224 -2.06 0.95 -21.19
C TRP A 224 -2.08 -0.54 -20.89
N LEU A 225 -1.03 -1.07 -20.26
CA LEU A 225 -0.93 -2.49 -19.89
C LEU A 225 -1.99 -2.93 -18.86
N THR A 226 -2.49 -2.01 -18.05
CA THR A 226 -3.62 -2.29 -17.14
C THR A 226 -4.92 -2.51 -17.90
N ILE A 227 -5.12 -1.84 -19.04
CA ILE A 227 -6.33 -1.98 -19.85
C ILE A 227 -6.16 -3.08 -20.90
N TYR A 228 -4.98 -3.17 -21.49
CA TYR A 228 -4.67 -4.09 -22.59
C TYR A 228 -3.35 -4.82 -22.32
N PRO A 229 -3.37 -5.89 -21.52
CA PRO A 229 -2.18 -6.60 -21.05
C PRO A 229 -1.59 -7.50 -22.15
N THR A 230 -0.94 -6.93 -23.17
CA THR A 230 -0.26 -7.63 -24.26
C THR A 230 1.25 -7.45 -24.16
N GLN A 231 2.02 -8.38 -24.74
CA GLN A 231 3.48 -8.34 -24.80
C GLN A 231 4.13 -8.19 -23.41
N LEU A 232 3.53 -8.86 -22.41
CA LEU A 232 4.10 -8.90 -21.07
C LEU A 232 5.35 -9.77 -21.11
N ALA A 233 6.48 -9.18 -20.72
CA ALA A 233 7.72 -9.91 -20.51
C ALA A 233 7.83 -10.32 -19.04
N PHE A 234 8.53 -11.42 -18.76
CA PHE A 234 8.79 -11.85 -17.37
C PHE A 234 9.76 -10.91 -16.65
N PHE A 235 10.54 -10.14 -17.43
CA PHE A 235 11.44 -9.08 -16.98
C PHE A 235 11.22 -7.84 -17.86
N TYR A 236 11.11 -6.70 -17.22
CA TYR A 236 11.03 -5.37 -17.86
C TYR A 236 12.30 -4.59 -17.60
#